data_0ef2cff235f7c9228c78db6a7026750a
#
_entry.id   0ef2cff235f7c9228c78db6a7026750a
#
_cell.length_a   1.000
_cell.length_b   1.000
_cell.length_c   1.000
_cell.angle_alpha   90.00
_cell.angle_beta   90.00
_cell.angle_gamma   90.00
#
_symmetry.space_group_name_H-M   'P 1'
#
loop_
_entity.id
_entity.type
_entity.pdbx_description
1 polymer ?
#
loop_
_entity_poly.entity_id
_entity_poly.type
_entity_poly.pdbx_seq_one_letter_code
_entity_poly.pdbx_strand_id
1 'polypeptide(L)'
;MTVLCEQRKIKPVILLTKTDLKKADDVISIYSGIGYDVIDVMQDERKAVERIETICDRSISVFSGNSGVGKSTFLNKLCPGLSLATNEISQKLGRGRHTTRAVELYEFRGGYIADTPGFSALDFERDEKIDKADLASYFPEIEAHTDGCFFTGCSHTVEKGCSVLEALQEGLIDPSRHENYRYLYEEAQRIERSKYN
;
A
#
# COMPACT_ATOMS: atom_id res chain seq x y z
N MET A 1 3.83 -0.23 -0.70
CA MET A 1 2.90 -0.75 0.33
C MET A 1 2.07 -1.92 -0.19
N THR A 2 1.34 -1.83 -1.30
CA THR A 2 0.54 -2.95 -1.85
C THR A 2 1.37 -4.23 -2.04
N VAL A 3 2.58 -4.14 -2.56
CA VAL A 3 3.53 -5.25 -2.73
C VAL A 3 3.77 -6.03 -1.42
N LEU A 4 3.90 -5.34 -0.29
CA LEU A 4 4.05 -5.99 1.01
C LEU A 4 2.76 -6.67 1.48
N CYS A 5 1.62 -6.09 1.13
CA CYS A 5 0.33 -6.73 1.41
C CYS A 5 0.19 -8.02 0.61
N GLU A 6 0.54 -8.00 -0.69
CA GLU A 6 0.52 -9.20 -1.55
C GLU A 6 1.47 -10.28 -1.02
N GLN A 7 2.72 -9.91 -0.71
CA GLN A 7 3.70 -10.84 -0.13
C GLN A 7 3.18 -11.52 1.14
N ARG A 8 2.47 -10.76 1.98
CA ARG A 8 1.92 -11.24 3.25
C ARG A 8 0.51 -11.82 3.16
N LYS A 9 -0.07 -11.85 1.98
CA LYS A 9 -1.47 -12.26 1.75
C LYS A 9 -2.46 -11.46 2.61
N ILE A 10 -2.16 -10.18 2.80
CA ILE A 10 -3.02 -9.20 3.47
C ILE A 10 -3.81 -8.46 2.40
N LYS A 11 -5.14 -8.45 2.50
CA LYS A 11 -5.99 -7.72 1.56
C LYS A 11 -5.79 -6.20 1.72
N PRO A 12 -5.21 -5.48 0.75
CA PRO A 12 -5.10 -4.04 0.81
C PRO A 12 -6.43 -3.36 0.44
N VAL A 13 -6.74 -2.27 1.13
CA VAL A 13 -7.81 -1.35 0.77
C VAL A 13 -7.21 0.05 0.67
N ILE A 14 -7.41 0.72 -0.44
CA ILE A 14 -6.86 2.04 -0.71
C ILE A 14 -7.89 3.09 -0.33
N LEU A 15 -7.56 3.88 0.69
CA LEU A 15 -8.41 4.96 1.17
C LEU A 15 -7.87 6.29 0.66
N LEU A 16 -8.62 6.96 -0.21
CA LEU A 16 -8.28 8.27 -0.74
C LEU A 16 -8.91 9.36 0.12
N THR A 17 -8.08 10.31 0.54
CA THR A 17 -8.47 11.46 1.32
C THR A 17 -8.03 12.73 0.60
N LYS A 18 -8.66 13.88 0.91
CA LYS A 18 -8.30 15.19 0.33
C LYS A 18 -8.40 15.25 -1.20
N THR A 19 -9.28 14.46 -1.80
CA THR A 19 -9.54 14.47 -3.25
C THR A 19 -10.26 15.74 -3.70
N ASP A 20 -10.80 16.51 -2.76
CA ASP A 20 -11.26 17.88 -2.93
C ASP A 20 -10.13 18.87 -3.29
N LEU A 21 -8.91 18.61 -2.81
CA LEU A 21 -7.73 19.43 -3.11
C LEU A 21 -7.05 19.02 -4.43
N LYS A 22 -7.06 17.72 -4.74
CA LYS A 22 -6.47 17.17 -5.97
C LYS A 22 -7.26 15.94 -6.39
N LYS A 23 -7.83 15.98 -7.59
CA LYS A 23 -8.51 14.82 -8.18
C LYS A 23 -7.60 13.60 -8.24
N ALA A 24 -8.18 12.43 -8.03
CA ALA A 24 -7.48 11.16 -7.99
C ALA A 24 -8.12 10.11 -8.92
N ASP A 25 -8.81 10.57 -9.97
CA ASP A 25 -9.53 9.71 -10.92
C ASP A 25 -8.60 8.65 -11.54
N ASP A 26 -7.37 9.05 -11.89
CA ASP A 26 -6.35 8.14 -12.43
C ASP A 26 -5.97 7.06 -11.41
N VAL A 27 -5.76 7.44 -10.14
CA VAL A 27 -5.44 6.49 -9.07
C VAL A 27 -6.59 5.50 -8.86
N ILE A 28 -7.84 6.00 -8.84
CA ILE A 28 -9.02 5.16 -8.72
C ILE A 28 -9.08 4.16 -9.87
N SER A 29 -8.92 4.63 -11.11
CA SER A 29 -8.99 3.81 -12.31
C SER A 29 -7.91 2.73 -12.30
N ILE A 30 -6.64 3.10 -12.06
CA ILE A 30 -5.50 2.19 -12.05
C ILE A 30 -5.68 1.08 -11.01
N TYR A 31 -5.92 1.45 -9.76
CA TYR A 31 -5.95 0.46 -8.68
C TYR A 31 -7.24 -0.36 -8.65
N SER A 32 -8.39 0.21 -9.04
CA SER A 32 -9.62 -0.57 -9.21
C SER A 32 -9.53 -1.52 -10.40
N GLY A 33 -8.86 -1.12 -11.48
CA GLY A 33 -8.59 -1.97 -12.64
C GLY A 33 -7.76 -3.21 -12.32
N ILE A 34 -6.87 -3.10 -11.34
CA ILE A 34 -6.05 -4.21 -10.83
C ILE A 34 -6.87 -5.13 -9.88
N GLY A 35 -8.03 -4.66 -9.39
CA GLY A 35 -8.89 -5.42 -8.47
C GLY A 35 -8.78 -5.00 -7.00
N TYR A 36 -8.09 -3.90 -6.70
CA TYR A 36 -8.07 -3.38 -5.32
C TYR A 36 -9.35 -2.63 -4.97
N ASP A 37 -9.79 -2.75 -3.72
CA ASP A 37 -10.82 -1.89 -3.17
C ASP A 37 -10.28 -0.47 -3.02
N VAL A 38 -10.83 0.49 -3.77
CA VAL A 38 -10.49 1.91 -3.67
C VAL A 38 -11.71 2.68 -3.18
N ILE A 39 -11.54 3.44 -2.10
CA ILE A 39 -12.61 4.20 -1.46
C ILE A 39 -12.20 5.67 -1.40
N ASP A 40 -12.95 6.54 -2.06
CA ASP A 40 -12.79 7.98 -1.94
C ASP A 40 -13.68 8.51 -0.82
N VAL A 41 -13.03 8.96 0.27
CA VAL A 41 -13.73 9.48 1.46
C VAL A 41 -14.44 10.80 1.19
N MET A 42 -13.89 11.61 0.27
CA MET A 42 -14.42 12.96 0.02
C MET A 42 -15.65 12.92 -0.90
N GLN A 43 -15.84 11.85 -1.67
CA GLN A 43 -17.00 11.70 -2.55
C GLN A 43 -18.29 11.46 -1.75
N ASP A 44 -18.25 10.57 -0.75
CA ASP A 44 -19.35 10.30 0.18
C ASP A 44 -18.78 9.72 1.48
N GLU A 45 -18.50 10.59 2.44
CA GLU A 45 -17.87 10.21 3.70
C GLU A 45 -18.69 9.17 4.49
N ARG A 46 -20.01 9.29 4.48
CA ARG A 46 -20.86 8.36 5.19
C ARG A 46 -20.77 6.95 4.60
N LYS A 47 -20.86 6.83 3.28
CA LYS A 47 -20.70 5.54 2.61
C LYS A 47 -19.30 4.98 2.77
N ALA A 48 -18.26 5.82 2.76
CA ALA A 48 -16.90 5.39 3.01
C ALA A 48 -16.75 4.78 4.40
N VAL A 49 -17.31 5.42 5.44
CA VAL A 49 -17.30 4.90 6.82
C VAL A 49 -18.06 3.57 6.88
N GLU A 50 -19.30 3.49 6.38
CA GLU A 50 -20.12 2.27 6.36
C GLU A 50 -19.40 1.10 5.64
N ARG A 51 -18.71 1.39 4.54
CA ARG A 51 -17.94 0.38 3.80
C ARG A 51 -16.72 -0.12 4.58
N ILE A 52 -15.97 0.79 5.19
CA ILE A 52 -14.82 0.43 6.03
C ILE A 52 -15.26 -0.33 7.28
N GLU A 53 -16.36 0.06 7.91
CA GLU A 53 -16.95 -0.69 9.01
C GLU A 53 -17.25 -2.14 8.63
N THR A 54 -17.80 -2.35 7.43
CA THR A 54 -18.08 -3.69 6.91
C THR A 54 -16.81 -4.50 6.65
N ILE A 55 -15.76 -3.85 6.12
CA ILE A 55 -14.45 -4.49 5.86
C ILE A 55 -13.76 -4.86 7.18
N CYS A 56 -13.87 -4.02 8.19
CA CYS A 56 -13.25 -4.24 9.50
C CYS A 56 -14.04 -5.20 10.41
N ASP A 57 -15.26 -5.59 10.03
CA ASP A 57 -16.08 -6.48 10.86
C ASP A 57 -15.37 -7.81 11.11
N ARG A 58 -15.20 -8.18 12.39
CA ARG A 58 -14.54 -9.40 12.86
C ARG A 58 -13.15 -9.65 12.28
N SER A 59 -12.44 -8.58 11.94
CA SER A 59 -11.10 -8.64 11.35
C SER A 59 -10.09 -7.85 12.15
N ILE A 60 -8.80 -8.07 11.87
CA ILE A 60 -7.72 -7.21 12.36
C ILE A 60 -7.33 -6.31 11.20
N SER A 61 -7.55 -5.01 11.36
CA SER A 61 -7.30 -4.00 10.33
C SER A 61 -6.22 -3.03 10.77
N VAL A 62 -5.28 -2.75 9.87
CA VAL A 62 -4.17 -1.82 10.14
C VAL A 62 -4.31 -0.60 9.23
N PHE A 63 -4.33 0.59 9.80
CA PHE A 63 -4.35 1.83 9.06
C PHE A 63 -2.93 2.38 8.90
N SER A 64 -2.46 2.46 7.67
CA SER A 64 -1.13 2.96 7.32
C SER A 64 -1.23 4.14 6.36
N GLY A 65 -0.29 5.06 6.44
CA GLY A 65 -0.23 6.23 5.56
C GLY A 65 0.71 7.30 6.11
N ASN A 66 1.15 8.18 5.22
CA ASN A 66 2.06 9.27 5.56
C ASN A 66 1.47 10.22 6.61
N SER A 67 2.34 10.94 7.33
CA SER A 67 1.88 11.97 8.26
C SER A 67 1.07 13.05 7.50
N GLY A 68 -0.04 13.46 8.07
CA GLY A 68 -0.89 14.51 7.49
C GLY A 68 -1.86 14.08 6.39
N VAL A 69 -1.93 12.79 6.04
CA VAL A 69 -2.92 12.30 5.06
C VAL A 69 -4.36 12.25 5.61
N GLY A 70 -4.57 12.50 6.89
CA GLY A 70 -5.91 12.47 7.49
C GLY A 70 -6.27 11.15 8.17
N LYS A 71 -5.30 10.24 8.39
CA LYS A 71 -5.53 8.94 9.05
C LYS A 71 -6.27 9.07 10.38
N SER A 72 -5.71 9.84 11.33
CA SER A 72 -6.33 10.04 12.65
C SER A 72 -7.70 10.73 12.58
N THR A 73 -7.88 11.64 11.64
CA THR A 73 -9.18 12.29 11.39
C THR A 73 -10.23 11.27 10.97
N PHE A 74 -9.89 10.38 10.04
CA PHE A 74 -10.77 9.33 9.57
C PHE A 74 -11.04 8.29 10.66
N LEU A 75 -10.00 7.85 11.39
CA LEU A 75 -10.15 6.90 12.50
C LEU A 75 -11.03 7.44 13.63
N ASN A 76 -10.94 8.73 13.96
CA ASN A 76 -11.83 9.34 14.95
C ASN A 76 -13.31 9.38 14.49
N LYS A 77 -13.56 9.40 13.19
CA LYS A 77 -14.92 9.29 12.63
C LYS A 77 -15.41 7.84 12.62
N LEU A 78 -14.55 6.91 12.25
CA LEU A 78 -14.84 5.48 12.26
C LEU A 78 -15.09 4.97 13.70
N CYS A 79 -14.30 5.45 14.64
CA CYS A 79 -14.35 5.06 16.06
C CYS A 79 -14.45 6.32 16.96
N PRO A 80 -15.62 6.91 17.15
CA PRO A 80 -15.78 8.16 17.92
C PRO A 80 -15.27 8.10 19.36
N GLY A 81 -15.11 6.90 19.93
CA GLY A 81 -14.55 6.68 21.26
C GLY A 81 -13.02 6.72 21.35
N LEU A 82 -12.33 6.73 20.20
CA LEU A 82 -10.88 6.63 20.09
C LEU A 82 -10.24 8.00 20.14
N SER A 83 -10.39 8.94 20.80
CA SER A 83 -9.73 10.28 20.86
C SER A 83 -8.27 10.29 20.40
N LEU A 84 -8.01 9.85 19.17
CA LEU A 84 -6.65 9.86 18.60
C LEU A 84 -6.18 11.30 18.40
N ALA A 85 -4.94 11.59 18.81
CA ALA A 85 -4.36 12.92 18.64
C ALA A 85 -4.19 13.26 17.15
N THR A 86 -4.88 14.27 16.68
CA THR A 86 -4.68 14.82 15.33
C THR A 86 -3.40 15.66 15.28
N ASN A 87 -2.80 15.83 14.10
CA ASN A 87 -1.48 16.44 13.88
C ASN A 87 -1.20 17.78 14.59
N GLU A 88 -2.20 18.55 14.93
CA GLU A 88 -2.03 19.82 15.64
C GLU A 88 -1.57 19.62 17.10
N ILE A 89 -1.90 18.48 17.71
CA ILE A 89 -1.53 18.18 19.10
C ILE A 89 -0.18 17.46 19.15
N SER A 90 0.15 16.62 18.17
CA SER A 90 1.39 15.87 18.14
C SER A 90 2.65 16.74 17.93
N GLN A 91 2.52 17.92 17.34
CA GLN A 91 3.62 18.88 17.22
C GLN A 91 3.93 19.62 18.53
N LYS A 92 2.97 19.73 19.46
CA LYS A 92 3.14 20.41 20.76
C LYS A 92 3.74 19.53 21.85
N LEU A 93 3.60 18.21 21.71
CA LEU A 93 4.27 17.24 22.59
C LEU A 93 5.65 16.93 21.98
N GLY A 94 6.66 17.67 22.42
CA GLY A 94 8.03 17.58 21.94
C GLY A 94 8.50 16.13 21.82
N ARG A 95 8.98 15.75 20.63
CA ARG A 95 9.56 14.44 20.33
C ARG A 95 10.84 14.25 21.15
N GLY A 96 10.70 13.60 22.31
CA GLY A 96 11.83 13.01 23.00
C GLY A 96 12.40 11.87 22.12
N ARG A 97 13.73 11.86 21.95
CA ARG A 97 14.49 10.77 21.32
C ARG A 97 14.18 9.46 22.05
N HIS A 98 13.92 8.38 21.29
CA HIS A 98 13.71 7.00 21.75
C HIS A 98 12.39 6.73 22.49
N THR A 99 11.29 6.70 21.78
CA THR A 99 10.09 5.99 22.22
C THR A 99 9.92 4.74 21.37
N THR A 100 9.96 3.58 21.97
CA THR A 100 9.49 2.31 21.40
C THR A 100 8.07 2.56 20.91
N ARG A 101 7.87 2.49 19.60
CA ARG A 101 6.55 2.70 19.00
C ARG A 101 5.69 1.48 19.34
N ALA A 102 4.92 1.56 20.40
CA ALA A 102 3.94 0.53 20.70
C ALA A 102 2.81 0.62 19.65
N VAL A 103 2.47 -0.52 19.07
CA VAL A 103 1.25 -0.64 18.26
C VAL A 103 0.09 -0.72 19.24
N GLU A 104 -0.86 0.21 19.16
CA GLU A 104 -2.06 0.19 19.96
C GLU A 104 -3.18 -0.54 19.21
N LEU A 105 -3.81 -1.52 19.88
CA LEU A 105 -4.94 -2.26 19.35
C LEU A 105 -6.22 -1.80 20.02
N TYR A 106 -7.20 -1.44 19.23
CA TYR A 106 -8.52 -1.00 19.70
C TYR A 106 -9.59 -1.99 19.25
N GLU A 107 -10.42 -2.44 20.17
CA GLU A 107 -11.56 -3.29 19.83
C GLU A 107 -12.54 -2.56 18.91
N PHE A 108 -12.92 -3.19 17.81
CA PHE A 108 -13.85 -2.64 16.85
C PHE A 108 -14.65 -3.75 16.16
N ARG A 109 -15.97 -3.73 16.26
CA ARG A 109 -16.91 -4.66 15.59
C ARG A 109 -16.54 -6.13 15.72
N GLY A 110 -16.12 -6.58 16.90
CA GLY A 110 -15.72 -7.97 17.14
C GLY A 110 -14.35 -8.36 16.56
N GLY A 111 -13.59 -7.40 16.07
CA GLY A 111 -12.20 -7.47 15.66
C GLY A 111 -11.36 -6.37 16.30
N TYR A 112 -10.28 -5.96 15.65
CA TYR A 112 -9.36 -4.95 16.15
C TYR A 112 -8.91 -3.99 15.06
N ILE A 113 -8.75 -2.72 15.42
CA ILE A 113 -8.04 -1.73 14.62
C ILE A 113 -6.69 -1.48 15.28
N ALA A 114 -5.61 -1.60 14.50
CA ALA A 114 -4.27 -1.23 14.91
C ALA A 114 -3.95 0.19 14.42
N ASP A 115 -3.67 1.11 15.34
CA ASP A 115 -3.02 2.36 15.00
C ASP A 115 -1.50 2.20 15.09
N THR A 116 -0.85 2.46 13.99
CA THR A 116 0.61 2.37 13.88
C THR A 116 1.19 3.76 13.69
N PRO A 117 1.48 4.50 14.79
CA PRO A 117 2.04 5.83 14.67
C PRO A 117 3.40 5.79 13.95
N GLY A 118 3.44 6.39 12.77
CA GLY A 118 4.66 6.51 11.96
C GLY A 118 5.04 5.31 11.09
N PHE A 119 4.14 4.40 10.80
CA PHE A 119 4.27 3.41 9.71
C PHE A 119 4.07 4.09 8.35
N SER A 120 4.76 5.20 8.14
CA SER A 120 4.68 5.97 6.89
C SER A 120 5.67 5.50 5.84
N ALA A 121 6.68 4.75 6.26
CA ALA A 121 7.62 4.05 5.40
C ALA A 121 7.92 2.72 6.10
N LEU A 122 7.45 1.62 5.55
CA LEU A 122 8.10 0.35 5.75
C LEU A 122 9.48 0.54 5.15
N ASP A 123 10.50 0.56 6.00
CA ASP A 123 11.89 0.57 5.57
C ASP A 123 12.15 -0.74 4.86
N PHE A 124 12.02 -0.74 3.53
CA PHE A 124 12.36 -1.87 2.67
C PHE A 124 13.78 -2.41 2.97
N GLU A 125 14.64 -1.54 3.49
CA GLU A 125 16.02 -1.89 3.84
C GLU A 125 16.14 -2.65 5.16
N ARG A 126 15.20 -2.50 6.10
CA ARG A 126 15.36 -3.02 7.46
C ARG A 126 14.64 -4.33 7.75
N ASP A 127 13.44 -4.50 7.27
CA ASP A 127 12.59 -5.55 7.83
C ASP A 127 12.14 -6.65 6.86
N GLU A 128 12.18 -6.45 5.53
CA GLU A 128 11.69 -7.45 4.59
C GLU A 128 12.44 -7.47 3.27
N LYS A 129 13.17 -8.54 3.07
CA LYS A 129 13.83 -8.82 1.81
C LYS A 129 12.80 -9.39 0.82
N ILE A 130 12.36 -8.58 -0.13
CA ILE A 130 11.66 -9.09 -1.28
C ILE A 130 12.71 -9.69 -2.22
N ASP A 131 12.59 -10.97 -2.51
CA ASP A 131 13.41 -11.59 -3.55
C ASP A 131 12.98 -11.02 -4.92
N LYS A 132 13.96 -10.63 -5.71
CA LYS A 132 13.69 -10.13 -7.08
C LYS A 132 12.97 -11.17 -7.94
N ALA A 133 13.20 -12.47 -7.67
CA ALA A 133 12.57 -13.55 -8.41
C ALA A 133 11.06 -13.65 -8.13
N ASP A 134 10.64 -13.27 -6.94
CA ASP A 134 9.24 -13.34 -6.53
C ASP A 134 8.49 -12.01 -6.79
N LEU A 135 9.21 -10.92 -7.11
CA LEU A 135 8.64 -9.59 -7.16
C LEU A 135 7.47 -9.48 -8.16
N ALA A 136 7.53 -10.15 -9.30
CA ALA A 136 6.47 -10.12 -10.30
C ALA A 136 5.15 -10.66 -9.74
N SER A 137 5.18 -11.68 -8.87
CA SER A 137 4.00 -12.26 -8.24
C SER A 137 3.28 -11.34 -7.25
N TYR A 138 3.94 -10.25 -6.82
CA TYR A 138 3.34 -9.23 -5.95
C TYR A 138 2.76 -8.02 -6.71
N PHE A 139 2.70 -8.14 -8.03
CA PHE A 139 2.04 -7.19 -8.93
C PHE A 139 1.02 -7.97 -9.76
N PRO A 140 -0.25 -8.08 -9.32
CA PRO A 140 -1.25 -8.93 -9.97
C PRO A 140 -1.38 -8.68 -11.48
N GLU A 141 -1.27 -7.42 -11.90
CA GLU A 141 -1.30 -7.02 -13.31
C GLU A 141 -0.06 -7.44 -14.10
N ILE A 142 1.08 -7.64 -13.45
CA ILE A 142 2.31 -8.15 -14.07
C ILE A 142 2.27 -9.67 -14.08
N GLU A 143 1.93 -10.29 -12.95
CA GLU A 143 1.83 -11.75 -12.81
C GLU A 143 0.95 -12.36 -13.87
N ALA A 144 -0.20 -11.73 -14.18
CA ALA A 144 -1.14 -12.18 -15.20
C ALA A 144 -0.54 -12.32 -16.61
N HIS A 145 0.63 -11.75 -16.86
CA HIS A 145 1.30 -11.75 -18.17
C HIS A 145 2.66 -12.46 -18.18
N THR A 146 3.10 -13.07 -17.06
CA THR A 146 4.44 -13.67 -16.96
C THR A 146 4.62 -14.95 -17.78
N ASP A 147 3.57 -15.74 -17.93
CA ASP A 147 3.62 -17.06 -18.60
C ASP A 147 3.94 -16.99 -20.10
N GLY A 148 3.73 -15.84 -20.73
CA GLY A 148 4.00 -15.62 -22.15
C GLY A 148 5.46 -15.23 -22.47
N CYS A 149 6.31 -15.03 -21.49
CA CYS A 149 7.68 -14.58 -21.71
C CYS A 149 8.54 -15.65 -22.38
N PHE A 150 9.37 -15.20 -23.35
CA PHE A 150 10.28 -16.11 -24.08
C PHE A 150 11.37 -16.70 -23.17
N PHE A 151 11.85 -15.94 -22.18
CA PHE A 151 12.93 -16.37 -21.28
C PHE A 151 12.38 -16.80 -19.94
N THR A 152 12.81 -17.97 -19.46
CA THR A 152 12.62 -18.37 -18.07
C THR A 152 13.41 -17.42 -17.15
N GLY A 153 12.77 -16.87 -16.13
CA GLY A 153 13.39 -15.89 -15.23
C GLY A 153 13.56 -14.50 -15.85
N CYS A 154 12.66 -14.15 -16.77
CA CYS A 154 12.58 -12.81 -17.34
C CYS A 154 12.46 -11.76 -16.22
N SER A 155 13.20 -10.67 -16.33
CA SER A 155 13.10 -9.57 -15.34
C SER A 155 11.95 -8.60 -15.61
N HIS A 156 11.30 -8.72 -16.76
CA HIS A 156 10.20 -7.85 -17.23
C HIS A 156 10.59 -6.36 -17.30
N THR A 157 11.87 -6.08 -17.50
CA THR A 157 12.39 -4.70 -17.53
C THR A 157 12.82 -4.23 -18.91
N VAL A 158 13.53 -5.07 -19.67
CA VAL A 158 14.14 -4.72 -20.97
C VAL A 158 14.19 -5.87 -21.99
N GLU A 159 13.77 -7.06 -21.63
CA GLU A 159 13.97 -8.27 -22.46
C GLU A 159 13.08 -8.23 -23.69
N LYS A 160 13.66 -8.65 -24.83
CA LYS A 160 12.91 -8.89 -26.06
C LYS A 160 12.06 -10.16 -25.91
N GLY A 161 10.81 -10.11 -26.39
CA GLY A 161 9.86 -11.21 -26.24
C GLY A 161 9.35 -11.38 -24.80
N CYS A 162 9.27 -10.27 -24.08
CA CYS A 162 8.65 -10.22 -22.78
C CYS A 162 7.18 -9.83 -22.90
N SER A 163 6.27 -10.74 -22.59
CA SER A 163 4.82 -10.51 -22.68
C SER A 163 4.32 -9.42 -21.70
N VAL A 164 5.01 -9.19 -20.60
CA VAL A 164 4.71 -8.07 -19.69
C VAL A 164 5.00 -6.73 -20.37
N LEU A 165 6.11 -6.62 -21.11
CA LEU A 165 6.43 -5.40 -21.87
C LEU A 165 5.48 -5.19 -23.06
N GLU A 166 5.01 -6.28 -23.68
CA GLU A 166 3.97 -6.22 -24.71
C GLU A 166 2.65 -5.73 -24.11
N ALA A 167 2.21 -6.29 -22.99
CA ALA A 167 1.01 -5.83 -22.25
C ALA A 167 1.10 -4.36 -21.82
N LEU A 168 2.29 -3.90 -21.42
CA LEU A 168 2.55 -2.49 -21.14
C LEU A 168 2.34 -1.61 -22.39
N GLN A 169 2.86 -2.03 -23.55
CA GLN A 169 2.69 -1.30 -24.83
C GLN A 169 1.23 -1.28 -25.30
N GLU A 170 0.48 -2.32 -25.02
CA GLU A 170 -0.94 -2.43 -25.31
C GLU A 170 -1.83 -1.66 -24.32
N GLY A 171 -1.25 -1.10 -23.25
CA GLY A 171 -1.97 -0.35 -22.22
C GLY A 171 -2.74 -1.21 -21.22
N LEU A 172 -2.47 -2.53 -21.17
CA LEU A 172 -3.05 -3.45 -20.20
C LEU A 172 -2.41 -3.31 -18.82
N ILE A 173 -1.18 -2.81 -18.78
CA ILE A 173 -0.45 -2.46 -17.56
C ILE A 173 -0.21 -0.95 -17.58
N ASP A 174 -0.58 -0.28 -16.50
CA ASP A 174 -0.33 1.17 -16.39
C ASP A 174 1.17 1.46 -16.27
N PRO A 175 1.70 2.45 -17.03
CA PRO A 175 3.12 2.79 -17.02
C PRO A 175 3.67 3.12 -15.63
N SER A 176 2.89 3.78 -14.77
CA SER A 176 3.32 4.13 -13.41
C SER A 176 3.49 2.90 -12.53
N ARG A 177 2.69 1.87 -12.76
CA ARG A 177 2.79 0.59 -12.04
C ARG A 177 4.01 -0.20 -12.48
N HIS A 178 4.30 -0.25 -13.79
CA HIS A 178 5.50 -0.87 -14.30
C HIS A 178 6.78 -0.11 -13.87
N GLU A 179 6.75 1.22 -13.81
CA GLU A 179 7.85 2.02 -13.29
C GLU A 179 8.14 1.70 -11.82
N ASN A 180 7.10 1.58 -10.99
CA ASN A 180 7.23 1.15 -9.60
C ASN A 180 7.80 -0.27 -9.47
N TYR A 181 7.39 -1.18 -10.35
CA TYR A 181 7.94 -2.53 -10.42
C TYR A 181 9.46 -2.49 -10.72
N ARG A 182 9.85 -1.76 -11.75
CA ARG A 182 11.27 -1.62 -12.14
C ARG A 182 12.11 -1.04 -10.99
N TYR A 183 11.61 0.02 -10.35
CA TYR A 183 12.28 0.61 -9.20
C TYR A 183 12.52 -0.43 -8.09
N LEU A 184 11.52 -1.19 -7.72
CA LEU A 184 11.63 -2.21 -6.68
C LEU A 184 12.54 -3.37 -7.10
N TYR A 185 12.52 -3.75 -8.38
CA TYR A 185 13.40 -4.78 -8.93
C TYR A 185 14.88 -4.35 -8.85
N GLU A 186 15.19 -3.13 -9.22
CA GLU A 186 16.55 -2.56 -9.14
C GLU A 186 17.02 -2.49 -7.67
N GLU A 187 16.16 -2.07 -6.75
CA GLU A 187 16.48 -2.07 -5.32
C GLU A 187 16.73 -3.48 -4.77
N ALA A 188 15.89 -4.45 -5.09
CA ALA A 188 16.10 -5.84 -4.70
C ALA A 188 17.43 -6.40 -5.25
N GLN A 189 17.75 -6.09 -6.51
CA GLN A 189 19.01 -6.47 -7.14
C GLN A 189 20.22 -5.80 -6.43
N ARG A 190 20.11 -4.54 -6.04
CA ARG A 190 21.16 -3.82 -5.30
C ARG A 190 21.43 -4.46 -3.96
N ILE A 191 20.36 -4.79 -3.21
CA ILE A 191 20.47 -5.45 -1.92
C ILE A 191 21.09 -6.84 -2.04
N GLU A 192 20.72 -7.60 -3.06
CA GLU A 192 21.31 -8.93 -3.31
C GLU A 192 22.81 -8.82 -3.57
N ARG A 193 23.25 -7.90 -4.44
CA ARG A 193 24.67 -7.68 -4.73
C ARG A 193 25.49 -7.27 -3.51
N SER A 194 24.91 -6.49 -2.61
CA SER A 194 25.60 -6.03 -1.39
C SER A 194 25.85 -7.14 -0.36
N LYS A 195 25.20 -8.29 -0.49
CA LYS A 195 25.42 -9.46 0.38
C LYS A 195 26.66 -10.30 -0.02
N TYR A 196 27.13 -10.15 -1.23
CA TYR A 196 28.24 -10.95 -1.78
C TYR A 196 29.53 -10.15 -1.91
N ASN A 197 29.55 -8.88 -1.52
CA ASN A 197 30.70 -8.02 -1.40
C ASN A 197 31.05 -7.74 0.07
#